data_8dd9abc1e805556ca83e3e258bdac481
#
_entry.id   8dd9abc1e805556ca83e3e258bdac481
#
_cell.length_a   1.000
_cell.length_b   1.000
_cell.length_c   1.000
_cell.angle_alpha   90.00
_cell.angle_beta   90.00
_cell.angle_gamma   90.00
#
_symmetry.space_group_name_H-M   'P 1'
#
loop_
_entity.id
_entity.type
_entity.pdbx_description
1 polymer ?
#
loop_
_entity_poly.entity_id
_entity_poly.type
_entity_poly.pdbx_seq_one_letter_code
_entity_poly.pdbx_strand_id
1 'polypeptide(L)'
;FKDNRTGLLEFDPEGGINIQNVNVIRGTMSPFSPHVAGNNIRFYSSEGVASLGHEENYGTILRYTVMSLKADALTSRVHSNDLPKVCSAYFKNLSLFGITATSNESTGNNSILVYDERYNTWSYWTGLHPAVMFKAIHPTTKVEELYFGVSNASEFGGNIVKMFQGKTDYATSTGTGRRITLSLTTKQYDSKLPDRFKKYDKAILVFGSLFGNGTTVQPIAMGANGIEQFPRFRISTNPTLSGFGNDEWGDQEVGMMSQDSSGETLNIRYINLRQRDFFYVKLNIQEDSADGEITLLGIFFYLSDSERQLPSRSRIQTVA
;
A
#
# COMPACT_ATOMS: atom_id res chain seq x y z
N PHE A 1 16.31 -18.06 14.82
CA PHE A 1 14.94 -18.37 14.40
C PHE A 1 14.90 -19.76 13.75
N LYS A 2 13.85 -20.50 14.05
CA LYS A 2 13.44 -21.75 13.37
C LYS A 2 11.97 -21.62 13.07
N ASP A 3 11.38 -22.54 12.29
CA ASP A 3 9.95 -22.58 11.98
C ASP A 3 9.04 -22.30 13.16
N ASN A 4 9.29 -23.00 14.26
CA ASN A 4 8.41 -23.06 15.43
C ASN A 4 9.06 -22.50 16.68
N ARG A 5 10.23 -21.91 16.60
CA ARG A 5 10.99 -21.46 17.78
C ARG A 5 11.81 -20.21 17.49
N THR A 6 11.84 -19.34 18.47
CA THR A 6 12.79 -18.24 18.55
C THR A 6 13.64 -18.43 19.79
N GLY A 7 14.96 -18.38 19.66
CA GLY A 7 15.90 -18.42 20.77
C GLY A 7 16.68 -17.11 20.83
N LEU A 8 17.00 -16.66 22.02
CA LEU A 8 17.90 -15.55 22.29
C LEU A 8 19.31 -16.13 22.55
N LEU A 9 20.29 -15.62 21.83
CA LEU A 9 21.70 -15.87 22.10
C LEU A 9 22.23 -14.75 22.97
N GLU A 10 22.62 -15.10 24.16
CA GLU A 10 23.23 -14.19 25.13
C GLU A 10 24.73 -14.51 25.19
N PHE A 11 25.56 -13.52 24.96
CA PHE A 11 27.02 -13.67 25.06
C PHE A 11 27.45 -13.24 26.45
N ASP A 12 28.03 -14.16 27.19
CA ASP A 12 28.64 -13.87 28.46
C ASP A 12 29.96 -13.08 28.23
N PRO A 13 30.23 -12.04 29.02
CA PRO A 13 31.52 -11.34 28.98
C PRO A 13 32.75 -12.26 29.11
N GLU A 14 32.58 -13.43 29.73
CA GLU A 14 33.61 -14.45 29.88
C GLU A 14 33.75 -15.38 28.65
N GLY A 15 33.02 -15.10 27.55
CA GLY A 15 33.11 -15.84 26.29
C GLY A 15 32.18 -17.04 26.21
N GLY A 16 31.29 -17.25 27.17
CA GLY A 16 30.23 -18.24 27.13
C GLY A 16 29.09 -17.82 26.20
N ILE A 17 28.42 -18.79 25.59
CA ILE A 17 27.20 -18.57 24.83
C ILE A 17 26.07 -19.27 25.57
N ASN A 18 25.12 -18.48 26.02
CA ASN A 18 23.90 -18.99 26.63
C ASN A 18 22.73 -18.90 25.63
N ILE A 19 22.01 -19.99 25.43
CA ILE A 19 20.83 -20.03 24.57
C ILE A 19 19.61 -20.06 25.45
N GLN A 20 18.91 -18.94 25.54
CA GLN A 20 17.63 -18.88 26.22
C GLN A 20 16.51 -19.20 25.23
N ASN A 21 15.67 -20.15 25.56
CA ASN A 21 14.43 -20.39 24.83
C ASN A 21 13.45 -19.28 25.14
N VAL A 22 13.20 -18.42 24.15
CA VAL A 22 12.11 -17.47 24.25
C VAL A 22 10.80 -18.23 24.10
N ASN A 23 9.86 -18.00 24.98
CA ASN A 23 8.56 -18.72 24.99
C ASN A 23 7.65 -18.24 23.83
N VAL A 24 8.20 -18.21 22.63
CA VAL A 24 7.55 -17.85 21.37
C VAL A 24 7.55 -19.09 20.49
N ILE A 25 6.38 -19.67 20.29
CA ILE A 25 6.16 -20.91 19.53
C ILE A 25 6.20 -20.63 18.01
N ARG A 26 6.67 -19.47 17.58
CA ARG A 26 6.70 -19.05 16.18
C ARG A 26 8.07 -18.53 15.78
N GLY A 27 8.43 -18.76 14.55
CA GLY A 27 9.69 -18.33 13.96
C GLY A 27 9.52 -18.04 12.46
N THR A 28 10.60 -18.17 11.70
CA THR A 28 10.59 -18.03 10.25
C THR A 28 11.32 -19.18 9.59
N MET A 29 10.82 -19.58 8.41
CA MET A 29 11.47 -20.57 7.55
C MET A 29 12.58 -19.96 6.71
N SER A 30 12.55 -18.63 6.49
CA SER A 30 13.55 -17.97 5.68
C SER A 30 14.64 -17.32 6.53
N PRO A 31 15.92 -17.61 6.25
CA PRO A 31 17.05 -16.94 6.91
C PRO A 31 17.16 -15.45 6.51
N PHE A 32 16.56 -15.05 5.39
CA PHE A 32 16.60 -13.68 4.86
C PHE A 32 15.38 -12.84 5.24
N SER A 33 14.45 -13.43 6.00
CA SER A 33 13.23 -12.74 6.44
C SER A 33 13.41 -11.86 7.67
N PRO A 34 14.26 -12.15 8.68
CA PRO A 34 14.40 -11.29 9.83
C PRO A 34 15.16 -10.00 9.53
N HIS A 35 14.64 -8.88 10.01
CA HIS A 35 15.35 -7.59 10.01
C HIS A 35 15.00 -6.78 11.27
N VAL A 36 15.88 -5.87 11.63
CA VAL A 36 15.69 -4.95 12.74
C VAL A 36 14.98 -3.70 12.25
N ALA A 37 13.90 -3.33 12.92
CA ALA A 37 13.11 -2.13 12.67
C ALA A 37 12.88 -1.39 14.00
N GLY A 38 13.63 -0.32 14.26
CA GLY A 38 13.68 0.32 15.58
C GLY A 38 14.16 -0.67 16.65
N ASN A 39 13.38 -0.81 17.72
CA ASN A 39 13.67 -1.74 18.82
C ASN A 39 13.05 -3.14 18.61
N ASN A 40 12.49 -3.39 17.45
CA ASN A 40 11.77 -4.64 17.15
C ASN A 40 12.50 -5.44 16.08
N ILE A 41 12.40 -6.77 16.17
CA ILE A 41 12.79 -7.66 15.08
C ILE A 41 11.51 -8.05 14.34
N ARG A 42 11.49 -7.82 13.03
CA ARG A 42 10.38 -8.23 12.16
C ARG A 42 10.79 -9.36 11.26
N PHE A 43 9.86 -10.25 11.01
CA PHE A 43 10.07 -11.41 10.14
C PHE A 43 8.75 -11.91 9.57
N TYR A 44 8.84 -12.69 8.51
CA TYR A 44 7.68 -13.38 7.95
C TYR A 44 7.58 -14.78 8.57
N SER A 45 6.47 -15.06 9.20
CA SER A 45 6.13 -16.35 9.82
C SER A 45 5.09 -17.10 8.98
N SER A 46 4.71 -18.30 9.40
CA SER A 46 3.59 -19.04 8.81
C SER A 46 2.24 -18.33 8.97
N GLU A 47 2.13 -17.37 9.89
CA GLU A 47 0.92 -16.58 10.14
C GLU A 47 0.97 -15.19 9.45
N GLY A 48 2.00 -14.94 8.66
CA GLY A 48 2.25 -13.65 8.02
C GLY A 48 3.37 -12.87 8.68
N VAL A 49 3.36 -11.54 8.55
CA VAL A 49 4.40 -10.69 9.13
C VAL A 49 4.22 -10.55 10.63
N ALA A 50 5.25 -10.87 11.35
CA ALA A 50 5.31 -10.78 12.81
C ALA A 50 6.39 -9.79 13.27
N SER A 51 6.18 -9.25 14.46
CA SER A 51 7.13 -8.43 15.19
C SER A 51 7.42 -9.06 16.54
N LEU A 52 8.70 -9.10 16.88
CA LEU A 52 9.18 -9.47 18.19
C LEU A 52 9.82 -8.23 18.82
N GLY A 53 9.18 -7.72 19.87
CA GLY A 53 9.62 -6.51 20.57
C GLY A 53 9.84 -6.78 22.05
N HIS A 54 10.58 -5.88 22.67
CA HIS A 54 10.82 -5.88 24.12
C HIS A 54 9.72 -5.05 24.80
N GLU A 55 9.08 -5.59 25.82
CA GLU A 55 8.09 -4.88 26.64
C GLU A 55 8.75 -4.39 27.94
N GLU A 56 8.99 -3.09 28.05
CA GLU A 56 9.74 -2.48 29.15
C GLU A 56 9.06 -2.62 30.53
N ASN A 57 7.74 -2.82 30.57
CA ASN A 57 6.97 -2.79 31.83
C ASN A 57 7.06 -4.08 32.67
N TYR A 58 7.62 -5.15 32.14
CA TYR A 58 7.63 -6.47 32.83
C TYR A 58 8.98 -7.20 32.75
N GLY A 59 10.08 -6.49 32.58
CA GLY A 59 11.41 -7.10 32.44
C GLY A 59 11.66 -7.69 31.06
N THR A 60 12.42 -8.77 30.96
CA THR A 60 12.88 -9.40 29.71
C THR A 60 11.80 -10.17 28.92
N ILE A 61 10.54 -9.72 28.92
CA ILE A 61 9.49 -10.40 28.16
C ILE A 61 9.50 -9.91 26.72
N LEU A 62 9.82 -10.83 25.81
CA LEU A 62 9.69 -10.61 24.38
C LEU A 62 8.24 -10.82 23.97
N ARG A 63 7.64 -9.77 23.41
CA ARG A 63 6.26 -9.81 22.89
C ARG A 63 6.23 -10.14 21.42
N TYR A 64 5.57 -11.23 21.08
CA TYR A 64 5.25 -11.59 19.70
C TYR A 64 3.91 -10.97 19.29
N THR A 65 3.88 -10.32 18.15
CA THR A 65 2.67 -9.70 17.60
C THR A 65 2.59 -9.95 16.09
N VAL A 66 1.48 -10.48 15.61
CA VAL A 66 1.20 -10.56 14.17
C VAL A 66 0.75 -9.19 13.68
N MET A 67 1.54 -8.58 12.81
CA MET A 67 1.29 -7.24 12.30
C MET A 67 0.39 -7.22 11.07
N SER A 68 0.42 -8.28 10.29
CA SER A 68 -0.22 -8.34 8.97
C SER A 68 -1.71 -8.69 8.99
N LEU A 69 -2.39 -8.63 10.14
CA LEU A 69 -3.83 -8.92 10.22
C LEU A 69 -4.67 -8.08 9.23
N LYS A 70 -4.27 -6.82 9.00
CA LYS A 70 -4.93 -5.95 8.01
C LYS A 70 -4.63 -6.32 6.55
N ALA A 71 -3.57 -7.09 6.32
CA ALA A 71 -3.10 -7.57 5.03
C ALA A 71 -3.29 -9.09 4.87
N ASP A 72 -4.09 -9.71 5.71
CA ASP A 72 -4.29 -11.16 5.77
C ASP A 72 -4.69 -11.76 4.42
N ALA A 73 -5.54 -11.07 3.65
CA ALA A 73 -5.92 -11.49 2.31
C ALA A 73 -4.74 -11.61 1.32
N LEU A 74 -3.61 -10.96 1.59
CA LEU A 74 -2.37 -11.05 0.80
C LEU A 74 -1.42 -12.07 1.39
N THR A 75 -1.23 -12.05 2.70
CA THR A 75 -0.30 -12.95 3.40
C THR A 75 -0.76 -14.40 3.35
N SER A 76 -2.06 -14.65 3.41
CA SER A 76 -2.65 -16.00 3.28
C SER A 76 -2.47 -16.63 1.89
N ARG A 77 -2.11 -15.85 0.87
CA ARG A 77 -1.83 -16.36 -0.47
C ARG A 77 -0.43 -16.94 -0.62
N VAL A 78 0.47 -16.64 0.30
CA VAL A 78 1.83 -17.15 0.25
C VAL A 78 1.81 -18.64 0.63
N HIS A 79 2.19 -19.48 -0.33
CA HIS A 79 2.19 -20.93 -0.11
C HIS A 79 3.32 -21.32 0.84
N SER A 80 3.13 -22.37 1.65
CA SER A 80 4.11 -22.85 2.63
C SER A 80 5.47 -23.17 2.01
N ASN A 81 5.49 -23.68 0.79
CA ASN A 81 6.72 -24.00 0.05
C ASN A 81 7.52 -22.75 -0.38
N ASP A 82 6.90 -21.57 -0.37
CA ASP A 82 7.54 -20.32 -0.75
C ASP A 82 8.03 -19.51 0.46
N LEU A 83 7.63 -19.90 1.67
CA LEU A 83 8.10 -19.26 2.90
C LEU A 83 9.62 -19.20 3.04
N PRO A 84 10.40 -20.24 2.66
CA PRO A 84 11.87 -20.19 2.70
C PRO A 84 12.49 -19.17 1.76
N LYS A 85 11.75 -18.70 0.75
CA LYS A 85 12.22 -17.74 -0.27
C LYS A 85 12.00 -16.28 0.15
N VAL A 86 11.21 -16.04 1.18
CA VAL A 86 10.88 -14.68 1.65
C VAL A 86 12.17 -13.97 2.05
N CYS A 87 12.35 -12.76 1.54
CA CYS A 87 13.44 -11.87 1.93
C CYS A 87 12.87 -10.56 2.46
N SER A 88 13.63 -9.85 3.27
CA SER A 88 13.16 -8.58 3.81
C SER A 88 14.26 -7.56 4.04
N ALA A 89 13.86 -6.31 4.17
CA ALA A 89 14.72 -5.22 4.61
C ALA A 89 13.91 -4.12 5.29
N TYR A 90 14.58 -3.33 6.12
CA TYR A 90 14.04 -2.11 6.70
C TYR A 90 14.75 -0.89 6.15
N PHE A 91 14.01 0.05 5.61
CA PHE A 91 14.58 1.27 5.03
C PHE A 91 13.59 2.44 5.09
N LYS A 92 14.02 3.59 5.60
CA LYS A 92 13.24 4.84 5.68
C LYS A 92 11.83 4.67 6.28
N ASN A 93 11.74 3.98 7.42
CA ASN A 93 10.49 3.65 8.11
C ASN A 93 9.56 2.69 7.34
N LEU A 94 10.09 2.00 6.34
CA LEU A 94 9.39 0.96 5.60
C LEU A 94 9.98 -0.40 5.92
N SER A 95 9.15 -1.36 6.31
CA SER A 95 9.51 -2.78 6.34
C SER A 95 9.02 -3.43 5.06
N LEU A 96 9.95 -3.93 4.26
CA LEU A 96 9.68 -4.53 2.96
C LEU A 96 9.87 -6.04 3.07
N PHE A 97 8.91 -6.81 2.54
CA PHE A 97 8.96 -8.27 2.51
C PHE A 97 8.74 -8.73 1.08
N GLY A 98 9.76 -9.31 0.46
CA GLY A 98 9.65 -9.97 -0.83
C GLY A 98 8.93 -11.31 -0.65
N ILE A 99 7.81 -11.49 -1.33
CA ILE A 99 6.93 -12.64 -1.19
C ILE A 99 6.52 -13.20 -2.55
N THR A 100 6.11 -14.46 -2.57
CA THR A 100 5.47 -15.12 -3.71
C THR A 100 3.97 -15.11 -3.48
N ALA A 101 3.24 -14.19 -4.10
CA ALA A 101 1.80 -14.02 -3.85
C ALA A 101 0.89 -14.78 -4.82
N THR A 102 1.44 -15.39 -5.87
CA THR A 102 0.69 -16.20 -6.83
C THR A 102 1.37 -17.54 -7.04
N SER A 103 0.62 -18.61 -6.84
CA SER A 103 1.11 -20.01 -6.82
C SER A 103 1.63 -20.55 -8.16
N ASN A 104 1.53 -19.80 -9.26
CA ASN A 104 1.94 -20.25 -10.58
C ASN A 104 3.38 -19.87 -10.96
N GLU A 105 4.05 -19.07 -10.15
CA GLU A 105 5.45 -18.69 -10.40
C GLU A 105 6.37 -19.43 -9.42
N SER A 106 6.69 -20.65 -9.73
CA SER A 106 7.46 -21.59 -8.88
C SER A 106 8.92 -21.20 -8.63
N THR A 107 9.39 -20.06 -9.10
CA THR A 107 10.83 -19.78 -9.23
C THR A 107 11.35 -18.68 -8.32
N GLY A 108 10.51 -17.95 -7.60
CA GLY A 108 10.97 -16.89 -6.68
C GLY A 108 9.89 -15.90 -6.27
N ASN A 109 10.26 -14.91 -5.46
CA ASN A 109 9.36 -13.84 -5.09
C ASN A 109 8.97 -13.00 -6.31
N ASN A 110 7.72 -12.58 -6.38
CA ASN A 110 7.16 -11.81 -7.49
C ASN A 110 6.52 -10.49 -7.04
N SER A 111 6.60 -10.21 -5.76
CA SER A 111 5.93 -9.07 -5.15
C SER A 111 6.64 -8.64 -3.87
N ILE A 112 6.37 -7.40 -3.46
CA ILE A 112 6.85 -6.85 -2.20
C ILE A 112 5.65 -6.37 -1.38
N LEU A 113 5.50 -6.90 -0.18
CA LEU A 113 4.58 -6.40 0.82
C LEU A 113 5.31 -5.35 1.65
N VAL A 114 4.76 -4.16 1.74
CA VAL A 114 5.39 -3.01 2.40
C VAL A 114 4.54 -2.52 3.56
N TYR A 115 5.15 -2.40 4.72
CA TYR A 115 4.55 -1.78 5.90
C TYR A 115 5.21 -0.42 6.15
N ASP A 116 4.42 0.65 6.12
CA ASP A 116 4.85 2.00 6.50
C ASP A 116 4.54 2.25 7.98
N GLU A 117 5.60 2.44 8.77
CA GLU A 117 5.50 2.67 10.22
C GLU A 117 4.84 4.00 10.56
N ARG A 118 5.07 5.03 9.75
CA ARG A 118 4.59 6.39 10.03
C ARG A 118 3.07 6.47 10.00
N TYR A 119 2.47 5.69 9.09
CA TYR A 119 1.02 5.69 8.87
C TYR A 119 0.32 4.42 9.34
N ASN A 120 1.09 3.43 9.82
CA ASN A 120 0.57 2.10 10.19
C ASN A 120 -0.28 1.49 9.07
N THR A 121 0.25 1.54 7.84
CA THR A 121 -0.44 1.10 6.63
C THR A 121 0.35 0.06 5.86
N TRP A 122 -0.38 -0.75 5.09
CA TRP A 122 0.19 -1.75 4.22
C TRP A 122 -0.02 -1.36 2.76
N SER A 123 1.01 -1.54 1.95
CA SER A 123 0.95 -1.46 0.50
C SER A 123 1.53 -2.72 -0.14
N TYR A 124 1.15 -2.97 -1.38
CA TYR A 124 1.53 -4.17 -2.09
C TYR A 124 2.05 -3.79 -3.49
N TRP A 125 3.30 -4.13 -3.77
CA TRP A 125 3.97 -3.83 -5.01
C TRP A 125 4.16 -5.11 -5.81
N THR A 126 3.74 -5.10 -7.04
CA THR A 126 3.80 -6.24 -7.96
C THR A 126 4.83 -6.02 -9.07
N GLY A 127 5.27 -7.11 -9.69
CA GLY A 127 6.21 -7.04 -10.82
C GLY A 127 7.66 -6.83 -10.43
N LEU A 128 7.97 -6.83 -9.12
CA LEU A 128 9.33 -6.84 -8.59
C LEU A 128 9.65 -8.24 -8.11
N HIS A 129 10.82 -8.75 -8.48
CA HIS A 129 11.23 -10.13 -8.21
C HIS A 129 12.44 -10.21 -7.28
N PRO A 130 12.33 -9.80 -6.01
CA PRO A 130 13.45 -9.79 -5.09
C PRO A 130 13.80 -11.20 -4.63
N ALA A 131 15.05 -11.62 -4.84
CA ALA A 131 15.60 -12.83 -4.26
C ALA A 131 16.24 -12.55 -2.88
N VAL A 132 16.85 -11.39 -2.73
CA VAL A 132 17.49 -10.90 -1.51
C VAL A 132 17.39 -9.38 -1.47
N MET A 133 17.25 -8.81 -0.28
CA MET A 133 17.28 -7.36 -0.07
C MET A 133 18.43 -7.02 0.88
N PHE A 134 19.12 -5.93 0.61
CA PHE A 134 20.22 -5.48 1.46
C PHE A 134 20.42 -3.97 1.36
N LYS A 135 20.98 -3.41 2.41
CA LYS A 135 21.37 -2.00 2.48
C LYS A 135 22.86 -1.86 2.24
N ALA A 136 23.24 -0.84 1.51
CA ALA A 136 24.63 -0.50 1.29
C ALA A 136 24.83 1.03 1.37
N ILE A 137 26.00 1.43 1.81
CA ILE A 137 26.39 2.84 1.84
C ILE A 137 27.02 3.19 0.49
N HIS A 138 26.44 4.17 -0.19
CA HIS A 138 26.99 4.64 -1.45
C HIS A 138 28.43 5.17 -1.25
N PRO A 139 29.42 4.71 -2.03
CA PRO A 139 30.83 5.02 -1.73
C PRO A 139 31.18 6.50 -1.81
N THR A 140 30.50 7.27 -2.67
CA THR A 140 30.76 8.70 -2.88
C THR A 140 29.89 9.57 -1.98
N THR A 141 28.56 9.36 -1.99
CA THR A 141 27.62 10.23 -1.27
C THR A 141 27.50 9.90 0.22
N LYS A 142 28.01 8.72 0.65
CA LYS A 142 27.92 8.21 2.04
C LYS A 142 26.49 8.05 2.52
N VAL A 143 25.51 8.05 1.64
CA VAL A 143 24.09 7.82 1.94
C VAL A 143 23.80 6.33 1.93
N GLU A 144 22.99 5.87 2.89
CA GLU A 144 22.48 4.49 2.92
C GLU A 144 21.42 4.33 1.84
N GLU A 145 21.56 3.30 1.05
CA GLU A 145 20.69 2.97 -0.08
C GLU A 145 20.23 1.51 0.03
N LEU A 146 19.02 1.25 -0.47
CA LEU A 146 18.44 -0.09 -0.49
C LEU A 146 18.57 -0.69 -1.89
N TYR A 147 19.03 -1.93 -1.92
CA TYR A 147 19.19 -2.73 -3.12
C TYR A 147 18.46 -4.06 -2.98
N PHE A 148 18.10 -4.66 -4.11
CA PHE A 148 17.70 -6.05 -4.14
C PHE A 148 18.35 -6.78 -5.31
N GLY A 149 18.67 -8.06 -5.10
CA GLY A 149 19.06 -8.97 -6.16
C GLY A 149 17.81 -9.51 -6.83
N VAL A 150 17.76 -9.45 -8.16
CA VAL A 150 16.61 -9.91 -8.94
C VAL A 150 16.69 -11.44 -9.09
N SER A 151 15.58 -12.11 -8.80
CA SER A 151 15.44 -13.55 -9.01
C SER A 151 15.60 -13.92 -10.49
N ASN A 152 16.19 -15.07 -10.77
CA ASN A 152 16.35 -15.61 -12.13
C ASN A 152 15.01 -15.90 -12.83
N ALA A 153 13.90 -15.85 -12.11
CA ALA A 153 12.56 -15.97 -12.67
C ALA A 153 12.14 -14.78 -13.55
N SER A 154 12.81 -13.64 -13.39
CA SER A 154 12.52 -12.40 -14.12
C SER A 154 13.40 -12.29 -15.37
N GLU A 155 12.91 -11.59 -16.39
CA GLU A 155 13.73 -11.18 -17.55
C GLU A 155 14.95 -10.35 -17.16
N PHE A 156 14.95 -9.75 -15.97
CA PHE A 156 16.05 -9.00 -15.37
C PHE A 156 16.87 -9.84 -14.37
N GLY A 157 16.70 -11.15 -14.39
CA GLY A 157 17.36 -12.07 -13.44
C GLY A 157 18.87 -11.91 -13.37
N GLY A 158 19.40 -12.09 -12.16
CA GLY A 158 20.84 -11.97 -11.89
C GLY A 158 21.37 -10.53 -11.74
N ASN A 159 20.53 -9.50 -11.92
CA ASN A 159 20.90 -8.11 -11.72
C ASN A 159 20.70 -7.66 -10.27
N ILE A 160 21.44 -6.64 -9.89
CA ILE A 160 21.23 -5.89 -8.64
C ILE A 160 20.56 -4.57 -9.01
N VAL A 161 19.44 -4.30 -8.37
CA VAL A 161 18.62 -3.11 -8.64
C VAL A 161 18.58 -2.22 -7.39
N LYS A 162 18.79 -0.93 -7.58
CA LYS A 162 18.62 0.08 -6.55
C LYS A 162 17.16 0.48 -6.44
N MET A 163 16.63 0.48 -5.23
CA MET A 163 15.26 0.88 -4.95
C MET A 163 15.13 2.40 -4.75
N PHE A 164 13.90 2.90 -4.89
CA PHE A 164 13.54 4.31 -4.66
C PHE A 164 14.32 5.30 -5.52
N GLN A 165 14.62 4.92 -6.75
CA GLN A 165 15.27 5.79 -7.72
C GLN A 165 14.50 5.81 -9.04
N GLY A 166 14.25 7.02 -9.56
CA GLY A 166 13.53 7.19 -10.82
C GLY A 166 12.01 7.02 -10.70
N LYS A 167 11.36 6.97 -11.86
CA LYS A 167 9.90 6.87 -12.01
C LYS A 167 9.45 5.57 -12.69
N THR A 168 10.39 4.70 -13.00
CA THR A 168 10.14 3.42 -13.69
C THR A 168 10.85 2.28 -12.98
N ASP A 169 10.28 1.09 -13.03
CA ASP A 169 10.93 -0.12 -12.53
C ASP A 169 12.00 -0.60 -13.52
N TYR A 170 13.09 -1.15 -12.99
CA TYR A 170 14.19 -1.72 -13.78
C TYR A 170 14.77 -0.77 -14.85
N ALA A 171 14.83 0.53 -14.54
CA ALA A 171 15.43 1.48 -15.45
C ALA A 171 16.90 1.13 -15.74
N THR A 172 17.24 1.07 -17.01
CA THR A 172 18.63 0.90 -17.46
C THR A 172 19.37 2.23 -17.47
N SER A 173 20.68 2.22 -17.66
CA SER A 173 21.48 3.43 -17.84
C SER A 173 21.03 4.28 -19.04
N THR A 174 20.30 3.69 -19.98
CA THR A 174 19.72 4.38 -21.15
C THR A 174 18.33 4.98 -20.86
N GLY A 175 17.82 4.87 -19.63
CA GLY A 175 16.57 5.48 -19.21
C GLY A 175 15.29 4.73 -19.60
N THR A 176 15.39 3.60 -20.30
CA THR A 176 14.24 2.75 -20.58
C THR A 176 13.96 1.85 -19.40
N GLY A 177 12.83 2.03 -18.76
CA GLY A 177 12.37 1.21 -17.64
C GLY A 177 10.95 0.72 -17.87
N ARG A 178 10.53 -0.21 -17.02
CA ARG A 178 9.15 -0.70 -17.01
C ARG A 178 8.26 0.32 -16.32
N ARG A 179 7.10 0.58 -16.90
CA ARG A 179 6.08 1.45 -16.33
C ARG A 179 5.61 0.95 -14.96
N ILE A 180 5.51 1.85 -13.98
CA ILE A 180 4.89 1.58 -12.70
C ILE A 180 3.40 1.90 -12.82
N THR A 181 2.53 0.92 -12.59
CA THR A 181 1.09 1.11 -12.57
C THR A 181 0.60 1.25 -11.13
N LEU A 182 -0.16 2.30 -10.84
CA LEU A 182 -0.84 2.49 -9.57
C LEU A 182 -2.30 2.06 -9.70
N SER A 183 -2.78 1.26 -8.76
CA SER A 183 -4.21 1.00 -8.56
C SER A 183 -4.54 1.12 -7.09
N LEU A 184 -5.32 2.15 -6.75
CA LEU A 184 -5.75 2.44 -5.40
C LEU A 184 -7.27 2.42 -5.32
N THR A 185 -7.82 1.58 -4.46
CA THR A 185 -9.24 1.67 -4.10
C THR A 185 -9.35 2.18 -2.67
N THR A 186 -10.05 3.30 -2.50
CA THR A 186 -10.25 3.90 -1.18
C THR A 186 -11.17 3.04 -0.32
N LYS A 187 -11.15 3.27 0.99
CA LYS A 187 -12.19 2.76 1.88
C LYS A 187 -13.58 3.27 1.47
N GLN A 188 -14.60 2.66 2.02
CA GLN A 188 -15.97 3.14 1.90
C GLN A 188 -16.16 4.40 2.74
N TYR A 189 -16.70 5.45 2.12
CA TYR A 189 -17.06 6.69 2.78
C TYR A 189 -18.56 6.68 3.04
N ASP A 190 -18.94 6.38 4.26
CA ASP A 190 -20.33 6.27 4.74
C ASP A 190 -20.75 7.41 5.66
N SER A 191 -19.87 8.40 5.85
CA SER A 191 -20.06 9.55 6.74
C SER A 191 -20.43 9.19 8.17
N LYS A 192 -19.97 8.01 8.64
CA LYS A 192 -20.27 7.43 9.95
C LYS A 192 -21.76 7.07 10.18
N LEU A 193 -22.54 7.00 9.10
CA LEU A 193 -23.95 6.64 9.11
C LEU A 193 -24.19 5.50 8.09
N PRO A 194 -23.70 4.28 8.35
CA PRO A 194 -23.71 3.19 7.37
C PRO A 194 -25.13 2.66 7.05
N ASP A 195 -26.09 2.96 7.91
CA ASP A 195 -27.48 2.51 7.84
C ASP A 195 -28.43 3.47 7.08
N ARG A 196 -27.91 4.60 6.61
CA ARG A 196 -28.71 5.64 5.95
C ARG A 196 -28.22 5.92 4.54
N PHE A 197 -29.18 6.23 3.66
CA PHE A 197 -28.87 6.83 2.38
C PHE A 197 -28.43 8.29 2.56
N LYS A 198 -27.41 8.67 1.79
CA LYS A 198 -26.90 10.04 1.75
C LYS A 198 -26.86 10.50 0.31
N LYS A 199 -27.20 11.74 0.10
CA LYS A 199 -27.15 12.35 -1.21
C LYS A 199 -25.75 12.89 -1.44
N TYR A 200 -24.98 12.17 -2.26
CA TYR A 200 -23.64 12.56 -2.66
C TYR A 200 -23.72 13.49 -3.87
N ASP A 201 -23.28 14.71 -3.71
CA ASP A 201 -23.27 15.72 -4.76
C ASP A 201 -21.98 15.63 -5.58
N LYS A 202 -20.86 15.82 -4.93
CA LYS A 202 -19.55 15.78 -5.58
C LYS A 202 -18.46 15.22 -4.65
N ALA A 203 -17.42 14.69 -5.26
CA ALA A 203 -16.14 14.38 -4.60
C ALA A 203 -15.10 15.41 -5.03
N ILE A 204 -14.25 15.82 -4.10
CA ILE A 204 -13.12 16.69 -4.34
C ILE A 204 -11.86 15.90 -4.05
N LEU A 205 -10.95 15.81 -5.02
CA LEU A 205 -9.64 15.24 -4.85
C LEU A 205 -8.62 16.36 -4.83
N VAL A 206 -7.73 16.32 -3.85
CA VAL A 206 -6.64 17.27 -3.70
C VAL A 206 -5.32 16.53 -3.92
N PHE A 207 -4.58 16.95 -4.93
CA PHE A 207 -3.27 16.40 -5.27
C PHE A 207 -2.18 17.42 -4.97
N GLY A 208 -1.08 16.98 -4.36
CA GLY A 208 0.14 17.77 -4.21
C GLY A 208 0.96 17.75 -5.48
N SER A 209 1.14 16.58 -6.08
CA SER A 209 1.72 16.44 -7.41
C SER A 209 0.82 15.56 -8.27
N LEU A 210 0.70 15.93 -9.54
CA LEU A 210 -0.06 15.20 -10.53
C LEU A 210 0.61 15.38 -11.89
N PHE A 211 1.38 14.39 -12.32
CA PHE A 211 2.09 14.38 -13.59
C PHE A 211 1.71 13.15 -14.40
N GLY A 212 1.70 13.28 -15.71
CA GLY A 212 1.32 12.23 -16.64
C GLY A 212 -0.13 12.36 -17.12
N ASN A 213 -0.48 11.61 -18.14
CA ASN A 213 -1.80 11.69 -18.80
C ASN A 213 -2.64 10.42 -18.60
N GLY A 214 -2.22 9.53 -17.71
CA GLY A 214 -2.84 8.23 -17.49
C GLY A 214 -3.74 8.13 -16.26
N THR A 215 -3.83 9.20 -15.45
CA THR A 215 -4.62 9.16 -14.22
C THR A 215 -6.12 9.11 -14.53
N THR A 216 -6.77 8.09 -13.98
CA THR A 216 -8.22 7.93 -14.07
C THR A 216 -8.81 7.70 -12.70
N VAL A 217 -10.04 8.21 -12.48
CA VAL A 217 -10.79 8.00 -11.24
C VAL A 217 -12.15 7.45 -11.59
N GLN A 218 -12.54 6.38 -10.92
CA GLN A 218 -13.84 5.75 -11.06
C GLN A 218 -14.56 5.72 -9.71
N PRO A 219 -15.65 6.47 -9.52
CA PRO A 219 -16.50 6.31 -8.36
C PRO A 219 -17.26 4.97 -8.43
N ILE A 220 -17.38 4.32 -7.28
CA ILE A 220 -18.14 3.10 -7.08
C ILE A 220 -19.01 3.32 -5.85
N ALA A 221 -20.32 3.22 -6.00
CA ALA A 221 -21.26 3.52 -4.94
C ALA A 221 -22.21 2.35 -4.68
N MET A 222 -22.73 2.26 -3.47
CA MET A 222 -23.76 1.30 -3.09
C MET A 222 -25.09 2.03 -2.99
N GLY A 223 -25.93 1.85 -3.98
CA GLY A 223 -27.30 2.38 -4.02
C GLY A 223 -28.35 1.37 -3.54
N ALA A 224 -29.62 1.73 -3.67
CA ALA A 224 -30.75 0.86 -3.31
C ALA A 224 -30.80 -0.42 -4.15
N ASN A 225 -30.33 -0.34 -5.38
CA ASN A 225 -30.34 -1.46 -6.35
C ASN A 225 -29.03 -2.25 -6.40
N GLY A 226 -28.12 -2.00 -5.46
CA GLY A 226 -26.82 -2.65 -5.40
C GLY A 226 -25.65 -1.74 -5.74
N ILE A 227 -24.54 -2.34 -6.15
CA ILE A 227 -23.31 -1.61 -6.47
C ILE A 227 -23.45 -0.97 -7.86
N GLU A 228 -23.30 0.34 -7.91
CA GLU A 228 -23.23 1.12 -9.13
C GLU A 228 -21.77 1.54 -9.39
N GLN A 229 -21.32 1.38 -10.65
CA GLN A 229 -20.03 1.89 -11.10
C GLN A 229 -20.26 3.06 -12.03
N PHE A 230 -19.70 4.20 -11.69
CA PHE A 230 -19.72 5.37 -12.56
C PHE A 230 -18.72 5.21 -13.72
N PRO A 231 -18.87 6.00 -14.78
CA PRO A 231 -17.83 6.10 -15.79
C PRO A 231 -16.47 6.46 -15.18
N ARG A 232 -15.41 6.06 -15.82
CA ARG A 232 -14.05 6.49 -15.46
C ARG A 232 -13.84 7.91 -15.95
N PHE A 233 -13.41 8.78 -15.07
CA PHE A 233 -13.03 10.14 -15.39
C PHE A 233 -11.52 10.19 -15.56
N ARG A 234 -11.06 10.69 -16.71
CA ARG A 234 -9.63 10.96 -16.92
C ARG A 234 -9.30 12.32 -16.30
N ILE A 235 -8.27 12.35 -15.48
CA ILE A 235 -7.79 13.58 -14.88
C ILE A 235 -6.67 14.12 -15.76
N SER A 236 -6.87 15.30 -16.35
CA SER A 236 -5.81 15.98 -17.07
C SER A 236 -4.80 16.54 -16.07
N THR A 237 -3.52 16.27 -16.33
CA THR A 237 -2.41 16.74 -15.51
C THR A 237 -1.83 18.06 -16.00
N ASN A 238 -2.22 18.48 -17.19
CA ASN A 238 -1.75 19.74 -17.72
C ASN A 238 -2.59 20.87 -17.09
N PRO A 239 -2.01 21.69 -16.18
CA PRO A 239 -2.66 22.91 -15.75
C PRO A 239 -2.47 23.97 -16.84
N THR A 240 -2.89 23.70 -18.06
CA THR A 240 -3.22 24.82 -18.90
C THR A 240 -4.23 25.57 -18.07
N LEU A 241 -3.84 26.74 -17.61
CA LEU A 241 -4.71 27.77 -17.12
C LEU A 241 -5.90 27.82 -18.10
N SER A 242 -6.89 26.96 -17.85
CA SER A 242 -8.17 27.07 -18.53
C SER A 242 -8.77 28.32 -17.93
N GLY A 243 -8.39 29.45 -18.54
CA GLY A 243 -9.12 30.66 -18.39
C GLY A 243 -10.56 30.31 -18.70
N PHE A 244 -11.50 30.83 -17.94
CA PHE A 244 -12.91 30.84 -18.22
C PHE A 244 -13.12 30.94 -19.74
N GLY A 245 -13.47 29.87 -20.42
CA GLY A 245 -13.82 29.95 -21.81
C GLY A 245 -13.54 28.77 -22.74
N ASN A 246 -12.80 27.74 -22.31
CA ASN A 246 -12.44 26.63 -23.22
C ASN A 246 -13.04 25.27 -22.85
N ASP A 247 -13.81 25.18 -21.79
CA ASP A 247 -14.48 23.92 -21.43
C ASP A 247 -15.88 23.92 -22.01
N GLU A 248 -16.19 22.95 -22.87
CA GLU A 248 -17.56 22.69 -23.30
C GLU A 248 -18.44 22.46 -22.05
N TRP A 249 -19.58 23.14 -22.00
CA TRP A 249 -20.58 22.97 -20.96
C TRP A 249 -21.04 21.51 -20.93
N GLY A 250 -20.44 20.71 -20.04
CA GLY A 250 -20.77 19.29 -19.90
C GLY A 250 -19.59 18.40 -19.50
N ASP A 251 -18.35 18.75 -19.81
CA ASP A 251 -17.16 18.07 -19.34
C ASP A 251 -16.69 18.72 -18.03
N GLN A 252 -16.88 17.97 -16.94
CA GLN A 252 -16.89 18.49 -15.58
C GLN A 252 -15.54 18.43 -14.89
N GLU A 253 -14.52 19.01 -15.48
CA GLU A 253 -13.23 19.19 -14.81
C GLU A 253 -12.94 20.69 -14.59
N VAL A 254 -13.56 21.26 -13.56
CA VAL A 254 -13.09 22.56 -13.07
C VAL A 254 -11.87 22.30 -12.18
N GLY A 255 -10.68 22.45 -12.74
CA GLY A 255 -9.43 22.43 -11.98
C GLY A 255 -9.18 23.80 -11.36
N MET A 256 -9.20 23.90 -10.04
CA MET A 256 -8.67 25.08 -9.35
C MET A 256 -7.24 24.78 -8.90
N MET A 257 -6.31 25.67 -9.28
CA MET A 257 -4.98 25.71 -8.67
C MET A 257 -5.05 26.65 -7.47
N SER A 258 -4.74 26.13 -6.30
CA SER A 258 -4.53 26.94 -5.11
C SER A 258 -3.05 26.82 -4.71
N GLN A 259 -2.39 27.94 -4.49
CA GLN A 259 -1.10 27.93 -3.80
C GLN A 259 -1.34 27.88 -2.30
N ASP A 260 -0.65 26.98 -1.62
CA ASP A 260 -0.60 27.01 -0.17
C ASP A 260 0.38 28.10 0.32
N SER A 261 0.47 28.27 1.64
CA SER A 261 1.37 29.23 2.28
C SER A 261 2.86 28.95 2.06
N SER A 262 3.19 27.76 1.54
CA SER A 262 4.57 27.35 1.20
C SER A 262 4.92 27.61 -0.26
N GLY A 263 3.95 28.05 -1.07
CA GLY A 263 4.13 28.28 -2.50
C GLY A 263 3.96 27.03 -3.36
N GLU A 264 3.58 25.89 -2.75
CA GLU A 264 3.27 24.67 -3.49
C GLU A 264 1.92 24.78 -4.21
N THR A 265 1.89 24.31 -5.43
CA THR A 265 0.69 24.33 -6.27
C THR A 265 -0.16 23.09 -5.96
N LEU A 266 -1.32 23.27 -5.35
CA LEU A 266 -2.31 22.22 -5.14
C LEU A 266 -3.19 22.05 -6.36
N ASN A 267 -3.29 20.82 -6.83
CA ASN A 267 -4.21 20.45 -7.91
C ASN A 267 -5.51 19.93 -7.31
N ILE A 268 -6.60 20.69 -7.48
CA ILE A 268 -7.93 20.32 -6.98
C ILE A 268 -8.77 19.85 -8.16
N ARG A 269 -9.40 18.68 -8.02
CA ARG A 269 -10.28 18.09 -9.03
C ARG A 269 -11.65 17.77 -8.44
N TYR A 270 -12.70 18.07 -9.20
CA TYR A 270 -14.08 17.81 -8.82
C TYR A 270 -14.65 16.67 -9.63
N ILE A 271 -15.34 15.75 -8.97
CA ILE A 271 -16.09 14.67 -9.60
C ILE A 271 -17.54 14.80 -9.20
N ASN A 272 -18.41 15.01 -10.18
CA ASN A 272 -19.84 15.11 -9.93
C ASN A 272 -20.46 13.70 -9.75
N LEU A 273 -21.12 13.50 -8.62
CA LEU A 273 -21.80 12.25 -8.28
C LEU A 273 -23.30 12.30 -8.58
N ARG A 274 -23.75 13.36 -9.30
CA ARG A 274 -25.11 13.55 -9.81
C ARG A 274 -26.21 13.56 -8.75
N GLN A 275 -25.91 13.93 -7.52
CA GLN A 275 -26.87 14.07 -6.42
C GLN A 275 -27.73 12.81 -6.19
N ARG A 276 -27.14 11.62 -6.29
CA ARG A 276 -27.83 10.36 -6.05
C ARG A 276 -27.70 9.92 -4.60
N ASP A 277 -28.68 9.14 -4.16
CA ASP A 277 -28.73 8.57 -2.82
C ASP A 277 -27.93 7.26 -2.76
N PHE A 278 -26.86 7.24 -1.97
CA PHE A 278 -26.01 6.09 -1.75
C PHE A 278 -25.78 5.80 -0.27
N PHE A 279 -25.57 4.55 0.08
CA PHE A 279 -25.10 4.16 1.42
C PHE A 279 -23.66 4.59 1.64
N TYR A 280 -22.83 4.32 0.64
CA TYR A 280 -21.43 4.71 0.65
C TYR A 280 -20.91 4.96 -0.78
N VAL A 281 -19.81 5.67 -0.84
CA VAL A 281 -19.02 5.85 -2.07
C VAL A 281 -17.58 5.47 -1.79
N LYS A 282 -16.92 4.82 -2.74
CA LYS A 282 -15.48 4.61 -2.79
C LYS A 282 -14.94 5.03 -4.15
N LEU A 283 -13.67 5.37 -4.21
CA LEU A 283 -13.00 5.77 -5.45
C LEU A 283 -11.96 4.73 -5.82
N ASN A 284 -11.92 4.35 -7.08
CA ASN A 284 -10.83 3.59 -7.68
C ASN A 284 -9.99 4.57 -8.50
N ILE A 285 -8.75 4.78 -8.09
CA ILE A 285 -7.79 5.68 -8.74
C ILE A 285 -6.75 4.81 -9.41
N GLN A 286 -6.52 5.03 -10.69
CA GLN A 286 -5.53 4.30 -11.48
C GLN A 286 -4.63 5.28 -12.21
N GLU A 287 -3.35 4.97 -12.26
CA GLU A 287 -2.35 5.68 -13.07
C GLU A 287 -1.53 4.66 -13.84
N ASP A 288 -1.41 4.85 -15.14
CA ASP A 288 -0.72 3.94 -16.04
C ASP A 288 0.23 4.64 -17.03
N SER A 289 0.49 5.95 -16.87
CA SER A 289 1.45 6.66 -17.71
C SER A 289 2.89 6.32 -17.33
N ALA A 290 3.78 6.37 -18.31
CA ALA A 290 5.21 6.06 -18.12
C ALA A 290 5.92 7.03 -17.16
N ASP A 291 5.48 8.30 -17.16
CA ASP A 291 6.07 9.37 -16.36
C ASP A 291 5.12 9.89 -15.27
N GLY A 292 4.10 9.10 -14.94
CA GLY A 292 3.09 9.48 -13.97
C GLY A 292 3.65 9.56 -12.55
N GLU A 293 3.30 10.63 -11.86
CA GLU A 293 3.55 10.81 -10.44
C GLU A 293 2.29 11.38 -9.80
N ILE A 294 1.77 10.68 -8.80
CA ILE A 294 0.58 11.11 -8.07
C ILE A 294 0.90 11.22 -6.60
N THR A 295 0.67 12.39 -6.03
CA THR A 295 0.62 12.59 -4.58
C THR A 295 -0.80 13.02 -4.21
N LEU A 296 -1.60 12.09 -3.71
CA LEU A 296 -2.96 12.37 -3.24
C LEU A 296 -2.89 12.86 -1.78
N LEU A 297 -3.27 14.11 -1.55
CA LEU A 297 -3.28 14.73 -0.22
C LEU A 297 -4.60 14.54 0.51
N GLY A 298 -5.72 14.52 -0.21
CA GLY A 298 -7.02 14.39 0.42
C GLY A 298 -8.16 14.11 -0.52
N ILE A 299 -9.23 13.58 0.06
CA ILE A 299 -10.50 13.34 -0.62
C ILE A 299 -11.61 13.88 0.27
N PHE A 300 -12.45 14.73 -0.28
CA PHE A 300 -13.59 15.31 0.42
C PHE A 300 -14.86 14.99 -0.35
N PHE A 301 -15.94 14.70 0.37
CA PHE A 301 -17.26 14.49 -0.22
C PHE A 301 -18.21 15.58 0.25
N TYR A 302 -18.92 16.17 -0.69
CA TYR A 302 -20.06 17.03 -0.39
C TYR A 302 -21.31 16.18 -0.32
N LEU A 303 -21.98 16.28 0.80
CA LEU A 303 -23.18 15.53 1.14
C LEU A 303 -24.30 16.51 1.44
N SER A 304 -25.49 16.20 0.96
CA SER A 304 -26.73 16.77 1.49
C SER A 304 -27.50 15.67 2.22
N ASP A 305 -28.18 16.02 3.29
CA ASP A 305 -28.99 15.05 4.02
C ASP A 305 -30.09 14.50 3.11
N SER A 306 -30.15 13.17 3.02
CA SER A 306 -31.27 12.47 2.44
C SER A 306 -32.22 12.10 3.58
N GLU A 307 -33.44 12.59 3.56
CA GLU A 307 -34.47 12.23 4.55
C GLU A 307 -34.92 10.76 4.46
N ARG A 308 -34.41 10.02 3.46
CA ARG A 308 -34.77 8.62 3.27
C ARG A 308 -34.03 7.72 4.25
N GLN A 309 -34.74 7.28 5.27
CA GLN A 309 -34.28 6.17 6.13
C GLN A 309 -34.51 4.84 5.42
N LEU A 310 -33.64 3.86 5.71
CA LEU A 310 -33.93 2.47 5.35
C LEU A 310 -35.30 2.06 5.89
N PRO A 311 -36.13 1.34 5.11
CA PRO A 311 -37.29 0.70 5.67
C PRO A 311 -36.82 -0.19 6.84
N SER A 312 -37.41 0.04 8.01
CA SER A 312 -37.03 -0.69 9.22
C SER A 312 -37.06 -2.20 8.93
N ARG A 313 -36.07 -2.94 9.44
CA ARG A 313 -35.95 -4.42 9.30
C ARG A 313 -37.15 -5.23 9.82
N SER A 314 -38.17 -4.57 10.35
CA SER A 314 -39.38 -5.19 10.91
C SER A 314 -40.30 -5.88 9.91
N ARG A 315 -39.91 -5.99 8.62
CA ARG A 315 -40.70 -6.71 7.59
C ARG A 315 -39.97 -7.88 6.92
N ILE A 316 -38.96 -8.46 7.53
CA ILE A 316 -38.58 -9.82 7.15
C ILE A 316 -39.51 -10.75 7.96
N GLN A 317 -40.72 -10.96 7.46
CA GLN A 317 -41.50 -12.10 7.85
C GLN A 317 -40.75 -13.34 7.38
N THR A 318 -40.23 -14.12 8.33
CA THR A 318 -39.87 -15.52 8.11
C THR A 318 -41.12 -16.21 7.65
N VAL A 319 -41.21 -16.50 6.34
CA VAL A 319 -42.19 -17.47 5.85
C VAL A 319 -41.65 -18.82 6.26
N ALA A 320 -42.34 -19.47 7.18
CA ALA A 320 -42.10 -20.83 7.65
C ALA A 320 -42.28 -21.82 6.51
#